data_43d1fd5549f775d64c63c788f9982a54
#
_entry.id   43d1fd5549f775d64c63c788f9982a54
#
_cell.length_a   1.000
_cell.length_b   1.000
_cell.length_c   1.000
_cell.angle_alpha   90.00
_cell.angle_beta   90.00
_cell.angle_gamma   90.00
#
_symmetry.space_group_name_H-M   'P 1'
#
loop_
_entity.id
_entity.type
_entity.pdbx_description
1 polymer ?
#
loop_
_entity_poly.entity_id
_entity_poly.type
_entity_poly.pdbx_seq_one_letter_code
_entity_poly.pdbx_strand_id
1 'polypeptide(L)'
;SILYTNASYNYLNKYKIKFALFNDRGYTGEGELYDICVNKGITCIQYISTYKNNSLLLKKFEKRNKSDHPSSVGQKIWNKFSEKNLTETQKIYLHNEIKNGYLKNTWYPSAGTMKKNAVIFPHIFWDGTFFYGNDLFISYEEWFKQTLKFAEKNRNINWIIKSHPSNQTKNYQDKIKEQEIEPELEH
;
A
#
# COMPACT_ATOMS: atom_id res chain seq x y z
N SER A 1 -1.70 -10.02 -18.44
CA SER A 1 -1.55 -10.39 -19.58
C SER A 1 -2.39 -11.51 -20.21
N ILE A 2 -2.62 -11.43 -21.53
CA ILE A 2 -3.52 -12.32 -22.28
C ILE A 2 -3.17 -13.81 -22.08
N LEU A 3 -1.89 -14.17 -22.06
CA LEU A 3 -1.44 -15.54 -21.88
C LEU A 3 -1.86 -16.13 -20.52
N TYR A 4 -1.66 -15.39 -19.45
CA TYR A 4 -2.07 -15.80 -18.10
C TYR A 4 -3.59 -15.92 -17.98
N THR A 5 -4.32 -14.98 -18.57
CA THR A 5 -5.78 -15.01 -18.59
C THR A 5 -6.30 -16.27 -19.29
N ASN A 6 -5.78 -16.58 -20.48
CA ASN A 6 -6.17 -17.76 -21.23
C ASN A 6 -5.79 -19.06 -20.52
N ALA A 7 -4.59 -19.16 -19.99
CA ALA A 7 -4.14 -20.32 -19.24
C ALA A 7 -5.00 -20.58 -18.00
N SER A 8 -5.25 -19.54 -17.22
CA SER A 8 -6.10 -19.58 -16.02
C SER A 8 -7.54 -19.98 -16.36
N TYR A 9 -8.10 -19.40 -17.42
CA TYR A 9 -9.46 -19.72 -17.85
C TYR A 9 -9.59 -21.18 -18.27
N ASN A 10 -8.65 -21.69 -19.08
CA ASN A 10 -8.61 -23.08 -19.52
C ASN A 10 -8.44 -24.05 -18.35
N TYR A 11 -7.55 -23.73 -17.41
CA TYR A 11 -7.34 -24.54 -16.20
C TYR A 11 -8.61 -24.65 -15.37
N LEU A 12 -9.27 -23.52 -15.09
CA LEU A 12 -10.48 -23.45 -14.29
C LEU A 12 -11.72 -24.04 -14.99
N ASN A 13 -11.71 -24.18 -16.31
CA ASN A 13 -12.73 -24.94 -17.05
C ASN A 13 -12.51 -26.45 -16.99
N LYS A 14 -11.25 -26.87 -16.91
CA LYS A 14 -10.89 -28.29 -16.87
C LYS A 14 -11.11 -28.90 -15.48
N TYR A 15 -10.91 -28.13 -14.43
CA TYR A 15 -10.95 -28.60 -13.05
C TYR A 15 -12.06 -27.95 -12.24
N LYS A 16 -12.77 -28.73 -11.41
CA LYS A 16 -13.80 -28.22 -10.49
C LYS A 16 -13.14 -27.64 -9.23
N ILE A 17 -12.77 -26.37 -9.29
CA ILE A 17 -12.18 -25.65 -8.15
C ILE A 17 -13.31 -25.02 -7.34
N LYS A 18 -13.32 -25.24 -6.02
CA LYS A 18 -14.31 -24.66 -5.10
C LYS A 18 -13.81 -23.41 -4.41
N PHE A 19 -12.50 -23.35 -4.12
CA PHE A 19 -11.86 -22.17 -3.53
C PHE A 19 -10.43 -22.05 -4.03
N ALA A 20 -9.93 -20.82 -4.02
CA ALA A 20 -8.56 -20.48 -4.37
C ALA A 20 -7.95 -19.63 -3.26
N LEU A 21 -6.69 -19.88 -2.95
CA LEU A 21 -5.93 -19.19 -1.92
C LEU A 21 -4.87 -18.32 -2.59
N PHE A 22 -4.80 -17.04 -2.19
CA PHE A 22 -3.90 -16.05 -2.75
C PHE A 22 -3.01 -15.45 -1.66
N ASN A 23 -1.73 -15.30 -1.94
CA ASN A 23 -0.82 -14.48 -1.14
C ASN A 23 -1.01 -13.01 -1.51
N ASP A 24 -0.92 -12.74 -2.78
CA ASP A 24 -1.17 -11.43 -3.35
C ASP A 24 -2.03 -11.55 -4.60
N ARG A 25 -2.71 -10.48 -4.94
CA ARG A 25 -3.54 -10.38 -6.14
C ARG A 25 -3.23 -9.09 -6.92
N GLY A 26 -2.19 -8.38 -6.50
CA GLY A 26 -1.73 -7.11 -7.06
C GLY A 26 -0.82 -7.27 -8.28
N TYR A 27 -0.36 -8.48 -8.56
CA TYR A 27 0.63 -8.72 -9.60
C TYR A 27 0.08 -9.53 -10.76
N THR A 28 0.73 -9.37 -11.90
CA THR A 28 0.42 -10.12 -13.13
C THR A 28 0.52 -11.64 -12.87
N GLY A 29 -0.48 -12.37 -13.33
CA GLY A 29 -0.65 -13.81 -13.14
C GLY A 29 -1.62 -14.09 -11.99
N GLU A 30 -1.36 -13.62 -10.79
CA GLU A 30 -2.25 -13.82 -9.65
C GLU A 30 -3.53 -12.97 -9.76
N GLY A 31 -3.41 -11.72 -10.21
CA GLY A 31 -4.54 -10.81 -10.39
C GLY A 31 -5.54 -11.30 -11.43
N GLU A 32 -5.06 -11.74 -12.58
CA GLU A 32 -5.93 -12.28 -13.62
C GLU A 32 -6.62 -13.58 -13.17
N LEU A 33 -5.88 -14.47 -12.50
CA LEU A 33 -6.45 -15.68 -11.93
C LEU A 33 -7.52 -15.36 -10.88
N TYR A 34 -7.24 -14.42 -10.01
CA TYR A 34 -8.19 -13.95 -8.99
C TYR A 34 -9.49 -13.43 -9.62
N ASP A 35 -9.38 -12.55 -10.61
CA ASP A 35 -10.55 -11.98 -11.29
C ASP A 35 -11.40 -13.05 -11.96
N ILE A 36 -10.77 -14.01 -12.62
CA ILE A 36 -11.48 -15.14 -13.25
C ILE A 36 -12.17 -16.00 -12.18
N CYS A 37 -11.49 -16.31 -11.09
CA CYS A 37 -12.06 -17.08 -9.98
C CYS A 37 -13.31 -16.38 -9.41
N VAL A 38 -13.22 -15.09 -9.09
CA VAL A 38 -14.35 -14.32 -8.56
C VAL A 38 -15.51 -14.26 -9.55
N ASN A 39 -15.21 -14.05 -10.84
CA ASN A 39 -16.24 -14.01 -11.89
C ASN A 39 -16.95 -15.34 -12.08
N LYS A 40 -16.24 -16.46 -11.92
CA LYS A 40 -16.80 -17.82 -11.94
C LYS A 40 -17.52 -18.23 -10.64
N GLY A 41 -17.52 -17.37 -9.62
CA GLY A 41 -18.15 -17.67 -8.33
C GLY A 41 -17.31 -18.61 -7.44
N ILE A 42 -16.02 -18.79 -7.76
CA ILE A 42 -15.09 -19.52 -6.93
C ILE A 42 -14.77 -18.66 -5.70
N THR A 43 -14.86 -19.24 -4.51
CA THR A 43 -14.47 -18.54 -3.29
C THR A 43 -12.98 -18.24 -3.27
N CYS A 44 -12.62 -16.97 -3.20
CA CYS A 44 -11.23 -16.52 -3.11
C CYS A 44 -10.90 -16.12 -1.66
N ILE A 45 -9.78 -16.61 -1.16
CA ILE A 45 -9.27 -16.24 0.16
C ILE A 45 -7.87 -15.68 -0.04
N GLN A 46 -7.64 -14.47 0.42
CA GLN A 46 -6.29 -13.90 0.49
C GLN A 46 -5.78 -13.98 1.91
N TYR A 47 -4.54 -14.41 2.09
CA TYR A 47 -3.83 -14.35 3.36
C TYR A 47 -2.74 -13.30 3.28
N ILE A 48 -2.56 -12.59 4.39
CA ILE A 48 -1.49 -11.61 4.56
C ILE A 48 -0.88 -11.77 5.96
N SER A 49 0.39 -11.42 6.08
CA SER A 49 1.05 -11.31 7.37
C SER A 49 0.42 -10.18 8.18
N THR A 50 0.31 -10.37 9.47
CA THR A 50 -0.08 -9.31 10.40
C THR A 50 1.16 -8.74 11.08
N TYR A 51 1.00 -7.59 11.77
CA TYR A 51 2.06 -7.04 12.62
C TYR A 51 2.38 -7.95 13.82
N LYS A 52 1.48 -8.88 14.19
CA LYS A 52 1.69 -9.82 15.26
C LYS A 52 2.41 -11.06 14.73
N ASN A 53 3.54 -11.41 15.35
CA ASN A 53 4.30 -12.59 14.98
C ASN A 53 3.44 -13.87 15.02
N ASN A 54 3.68 -14.76 14.07
CA ASN A 54 2.97 -16.04 13.93
C ASN A 54 1.45 -15.90 13.75
N SER A 55 0.99 -14.84 13.12
CA SER A 55 -0.42 -14.61 12.81
C SER A 55 -0.63 -14.26 11.35
N LEU A 56 -1.75 -14.73 10.81
CA LEU A 56 -2.20 -14.41 9.46
C LEU A 56 -3.59 -13.76 9.53
N LEU A 57 -3.79 -12.77 8.69
CA LEU A 57 -5.12 -12.27 8.38
C LEU A 57 -5.63 -12.99 7.14
N LEU A 58 -6.81 -13.60 7.25
CA LEU A 58 -7.50 -14.24 6.13
C LEU A 58 -8.72 -13.41 5.76
N LYS A 59 -8.82 -13.02 4.49
CA LYS A 59 -10.00 -12.31 3.99
C LYS A 59 -10.63 -13.06 2.84
N LYS A 60 -11.92 -13.32 2.94
CA LYS A 60 -12.73 -13.94 1.90
C LYS A 60 -13.21 -12.88 0.93
N PHE A 61 -13.08 -13.17 -0.37
CA PHE A 61 -13.53 -12.32 -1.46
C PHE A 61 -14.58 -12.99 -2.31
N GLU A 62 -15.55 -12.20 -2.70
CA GLU A 62 -16.67 -12.50 -3.59
C GLU A 62 -16.90 -11.31 -4.53
N LYS A 63 -17.78 -11.42 -5.51
CA LYS A 63 -18.07 -10.31 -6.46
C LYS A 63 -18.37 -8.98 -5.77
N ARG A 64 -19.11 -9.00 -4.65
CA ARG A 64 -19.52 -7.79 -3.92
C ARG A 64 -18.39 -7.01 -3.25
N ASN A 65 -17.29 -7.68 -2.92
CA ASN A 65 -16.17 -7.08 -2.19
C ASN A 65 -14.82 -7.35 -2.89
N LYS A 66 -14.84 -7.67 -4.17
CA LYS A 66 -13.66 -8.04 -4.93
C LYS A 66 -12.57 -6.96 -4.95
N SER A 67 -12.97 -5.70 -4.88
CA SER A 67 -12.06 -4.54 -4.90
C SER A 67 -11.62 -4.07 -3.52
N ASP A 68 -12.11 -4.70 -2.44
CA ASP A 68 -11.68 -4.31 -1.10
C ASP A 68 -10.19 -4.57 -0.90
N HIS A 69 -9.53 -3.67 -0.17
CA HIS A 69 -8.17 -3.94 0.29
C HIS A 69 -8.16 -5.15 1.24
N PRO A 70 -7.16 -6.06 1.15
CA PRO A 70 -7.12 -7.26 1.99
C PRO A 70 -7.08 -6.95 3.49
N SER A 71 -6.47 -5.82 3.89
CA SER A 71 -6.43 -5.36 5.27
C SER A 71 -7.63 -4.49 5.68
N SER A 72 -8.57 -4.20 4.77
CA SER A 72 -9.72 -3.35 5.11
C SER A 72 -10.63 -4.05 6.10
N VAL A 73 -11.11 -3.31 7.09
CA VAL A 73 -12.11 -3.74 8.05
C VAL A 73 -13.50 -3.30 7.59
N GLY A 74 -14.49 -4.21 7.70
CA GLY A 74 -15.87 -3.86 7.39
C GLY A 74 -16.42 -2.79 8.34
N GLN A 75 -17.35 -1.96 7.83
CA GLN A 75 -17.91 -0.82 8.57
C GLN A 75 -18.45 -1.22 9.97
N LYS A 76 -19.07 -2.40 10.08
CA LYS A 76 -19.57 -2.90 11.37
C LYS A 76 -18.47 -3.08 12.42
N ILE A 77 -17.32 -3.59 11.99
CA ILE A 77 -16.15 -3.78 12.86
C ILE A 77 -15.53 -2.43 13.18
N TRP A 78 -15.37 -1.58 12.17
CA TRP A 78 -14.87 -0.22 12.35
C TRP A 78 -15.69 0.56 13.38
N ASN A 79 -17.01 0.61 13.23
CA ASN A 79 -17.90 1.30 14.18
C ASN A 79 -17.80 0.77 15.62
N LYS A 80 -17.50 -0.53 15.76
CA LYS A 80 -17.32 -1.13 17.10
C LYS A 80 -16.05 -0.69 17.80
N PHE A 81 -15.01 -0.35 17.03
CA PHE A 81 -13.68 -0.09 17.58
C PHE A 81 -13.20 1.35 17.44
N SER A 82 -13.73 2.12 16.46
CA SER A 82 -13.29 3.48 16.18
C SER A 82 -13.50 4.46 17.34
N GLU A 83 -14.51 4.22 18.16
CA GLU A 83 -14.83 5.07 19.33
C GLU A 83 -14.15 4.60 20.61
N LYS A 84 -13.45 3.47 20.58
CA LYS A 84 -12.77 2.95 21.77
C LYS A 84 -11.45 3.66 21.98
N ASN A 85 -11.32 4.28 23.14
CA ASN A 85 -10.03 4.80 23.59
C ASN A 85 -9.05 3.64 23.82
N LEU A 86 -7.80 3.86 23.46
CA LEU A 86 -6.71 2.96 23.82
C LEU A 86 -6.54 2.92 25.34
N THR A 87 -6.37 1.75 25.89
CA THR A 87 -5.96 1.58 27.29
C THR A 87 -4.54 2.13 27.48
N GLU A 88 -4.16 2.49 28.70
CA GLU A 88 -2.80 2.95 28.99
C GLU A 88 -1.75 1.89 28.60
N THR A 89 -2.00 0.63 28.85
CA THR A 89 -1.13 -0.46 28.42
C THR A 89 -0.93 -0.49 26.89
N GLN A 90 -2.00 -0.28 26.12
CA GLN A 90 -1.91 -0.21 24.66
C GLN A 90 -1.15 1.02 24.19
N LYS A 91 -1.32 2.17 24.83
CA LYS A 91 -0.56 3.39 24.53
C LYS A 91 0.91 3.21 24.80
N ILE A 92 1.28 2.62 25.95
CA ILE A 92 2.67 2.32 26.31
C ILE A 92 3.28 1.35 25.30
N TYR A 93 2.56 0.29 24.95
CA TYR A 93 3.00 -0.66 23.92
C TYR A 93 3.29 0.02 22.60
N LEU A 94 2.34 0.79 22.06
CA LEU A 94 2.50 1.52 20.80
C LEU A 94 3.66 2.54 20.87
N HIS A 95 3.80 3.24 21.97
CA HIS A 95 4.91 4.18 22.16
C HIS A 95 6.28 3.47 22.10
N ASN A 96 6.39 2.32 22.75
CA ASN A 96 7.62 1.52 22.74
C ASN A 96 7.91 0.93 21.35
N GLU A 97 6.90 0.44 20.63
CA GLU A 97 7.05 -0.03 19.24
C GLU A 97 7.55 1.08 18.32
N ILE A 98 6.94 2.27 18.40
CA ILE A 98 7.36 3.44 17.62
C ILE A 98 8.80 3.83 17.97
N LYS A 99 9.13 3.91 19.27
CA LYS A 99 10.45 4.30 19.73
C LYS A 99 11.53 3.29 19.31
N ASN A 100 11.26 2.01 19.40
CA ASN A 100 12.23 0.96 19.10
C ASN A 100 12.35 0.67 17.60
N GLY A 101 11.26 0.82 16.84
CA GLY A 101 11.21 0.49 15.42
C GLY A 101 11.63 1.63 14.50
N TYR A 102 11.21 2.86 14.80
CA TYR A 102 11.28 3.97 13.85
C TYR A 102 12.21 5.11 14.25
N LEU A 103 12.56 5.25 15.53
CA LEU A 103 13.34 6.40 16.00
C LEU A 103 14.85 6.18 16.08
N LYS A 104 15.37 5.06 15.60
CA LYS A 104 16.84 4.81 15.60
C LYS A 104 17.62 5.77 14.69
N ASN A 105 16.96 6.41 13.74
CA ASN A 105 17.54 7.44 12.89
C ASN A 105 16.70 8.71 13.01
N THR A 106 16.87 9.42 14.10
CA THR A 106 16.19 10.69 14.29
C THR A 106 16.78 11.76 13.40
N TRP A 107 16.08 12.07 12.33
CA TRP A 107 16.30 13.29 11.61
C TRP A 107 15.36 14.36 12.16
N TYR A 108 15.93 15.36 12.80
CA TYR A 108 15.18 16.55 13.22
C TYR A 108 15.53 17.70 12.30
N PRO A 109 14.56 18.38 11.70
CA PRO A 109 14.83 19.66 11.07
C PRO A 109 15.43 20.59 12.14
N SER A 110 16.49 21.30 11.76
CA SER A 110 17.15 22.25 12.64
C SER A 110 16.13 23.17 13.31
N ALA A 111 16.19 23.21 14.63
CA ALA A 111 15.38 24.13 15.42
C ALA A 111 15.68 25.57 14.95
N GLY A 112 14.69 26.29 14.43
CA GLY A 112 14.90 27.69 14.04
C GLY A 112 13.84 28.27 13.10
N THR A 113 12.95 27.50 12.52
CA THR A 113 11.88 28.07 11.70
C THR A 113 10.54 28.02 12.45
N MET A 114 9.89 29.18 12.57
CA MET A 114 8.52 29.27 13.10
C MET A 114 7.47 28.58 12.21
N LYS A 115 7.90 27.98 11.09
CA LYS A 115 7.02 27.27 10.15
C LYS A 115 6.70 25.88 10.66
N LYS A 116 5.48 25.42 10.42
CA LYS A 116 5.08 24.04 10.63
C LYS A 116 5.86 23.12 9.68
N ASN A 117 6.28 21.97 10.17
CA ASN A 117 6.90 20.94 9.34
C ASN A 117 5.84 19.98 8.80
N ALA A 118 5.92 19.67 7.53
CA ALA A 118 5.16 18.60 6.88
C ALA A 118 6.12 17.62 6.23
N VAL A 119 5.88 16.34 6.41
CA VAL A 119 6.74 15.28 5.84
C VAL A 119 5.94 14.53 4.80
N ILE A 120 6.52 14.39 3.61
CA ILE A 120 5.99 13.56 2.53
C ILE A 120 6.79 12.25 2.53
N PHE A 121 6.07 11.13 2.63
CA PHE A 121 6.63 9.79 2.49
C PHE A 121 6.12 9.23 1.17
N PRO A 122 6.81 9.43 0.03
CA PRO A 122 6.41 8.86 -1.22
C PRO A 122 6.51 7.33 -1.14
N HIS A 123 5.53 6.68 -1.74
CA HIS A 123 5.55 5.22 -1.86
C HIS A 123 6.58 4.78 -2.90
N ILE A 124 6.79 3.49 -3.03
CA ILE A 124 7.55 2.89 -4.11
C ILE A 124 6.77 3.08 -5.40
N PHE A 125 7.33 3.79 -6.41
CA PHE A 125 6.60 4.18 -7.62
C PHE A 125 6.22 3.03 -8.56
N TRP A 126 6.85 1.87 -8.41
CA TRP A 126 6.55 0.66 -9.21
C TRP A 126 5.65 -0.34 -8.50
N ASP A 127 5.20 -0.06 -7.29
CA ASP A 127 4.30 -0.96 -6.59
C ASP A 127 2.89 -0.93 -7.17
N GLY A 128 2.10 -1.97 -6.91
CA GLY A 128 0.80 -2.19 -7.50
C GLY A 128 -0.20 -1.05 -7.25
N THR A 129 -0.25 -0.09 -8.17
CA THR A 129 -1.02 1.12 -8.04
C THR A 129 -2.50 0.97 -8.36
N PHE A 130 -2.84 0.21 -9.38
CA PHE A 130 -4.21 0.22 -9.93
C PHE A 130 -5.09 -0.91 -9.43
N PHE A 131 -4.67 -1.57 -8.40
CA PHE A 131 -5.19 -2.88 -8.07
C PHE A 131 -6.53 -2.84 -7.38
N TYR A 132 -6.77 -1.80 -6.60
CA TYR A 132 -8.00 -1.66 -5.81
C TYR A 132 -9.06 -0.76 -6.46
N GLY A 133 -8.75 -0.18 -7.61
CA GLY A 133 -9.73 0.35 -8.57
C GLY A 133 -10.36 1.70 -8.24
N ASN A 134 -9.94 2.40 -7.19
CA ASN A 134 -10.50 3.71 -6.81
C ASN A 134 -9.41 4.67 -6.35
N ASP A 135 -8.36 4.78 -7.15
CA ASP A 135 -7.29 5.73 -6.86
C ASP A 135 -7.70 7.15 -7.28
N LEU A 136 -7.33 8.15 -6.47
CA LEU A 136 -7.55 9.56 -6.76
C LEU A 136 -6.65 10.08 -7.89
N PHE A 137 -5.55 9.39 -8.14
CA PHE A 137 -4.54 9.73 -9.15
C PHE A 137 -4.30 8.55 -10.07
N ILE A 138 -3.92 8.80 -11.30
CA ILE A 138 -3.64 7.75 -12.29
C ILE A 138 -2.35 6.96 -12.01
N SER A 139 -1.46 7.51 -11.18
CA SER A 139 -0.21 6.85 -10.76
C SER A 139 0.34 7.48 -9.47
N TYR A 140 1.28 6.81 -8.81
CA TYR A 140 2.04 7.38 -7.70
C TYR A 140 2.87 8.57 -8.14
N GLU A 141 3.42 8.55 -9.35
CA GLU A 141 4.15 9.65 -9.94
C GLU A 141 3.26 10.90 -10.08
N GLU A 142 2.06 10.74 -10.64
CA GLU A 142 1.10 11.84 -10.74
C GLU A 142 0.72 12.40 -9.37
N TRP A 143 0.43 11.52 -8.41
CA TRP A 143 0.19 11.91 -7.02
C TRP A 143 1.36 12.74 -6.47
N PHE A 144 2.57 12.27 -6.67
CA PHE A 144 3.77 12.92 -6.15
C PHE A 144 3.99 14.29 -6.79
N LYS A 145 3.92 14.39 -8.14
CA LYS A 145 4.01 15.66 -8.87
C LYS A 145 2.96 16.67 -8.42
N GLN A 146 1.72 16.25 -8.21
CA GLN A 146 0.67 17.13 -7.71
C GLN A 146 0.93 17.57 -6.26
N THR A 147 1.44 16.68 -5.42
CA THR A 147 1.83 16.99 -4.04
C THR A 147 2.95 18.02 -3.99
N LEU A 148 3.94 17.91 -4.87
CA LEU A 148 5.02 18.88 -4.98
C LEU A 148 4.52 20.26 -5.44
N LYS A 149 3.68 20.33 -6.45
CA LYS A 149 3.04 21.58 -6.89
C LYS A 149 2.23 22.22 -5.76
N PHE A 150 1.59 21.42 -4.92
CA PHE A 150 0.91 21.91 -3.73
C PHE A 150 1.91 22.44 -2.69
N ALA A 151 2.99 21.73 -2.44
CA ALA A 151 4.05 22.15 -1.51
C ALA A 151 4.69 23.48 -1.94
N GLU A 152 5.00 23.64 -3.21
CA GLU A 152 5.57 24.85 -3.79
C GLU A 152 4.68 26.08 -3.55
N LYS A 153 3.36 25.93 -3.66
CA LYS A 153 2.39 27.00 -3.41
C LYS A 153 2.20 27.32 -1.92
N ASN A 154 2.59 26.44 -1.03
CA ASN A 154 2.40 26.58 0.44
C ASN A 154 3.71 26.79 1.17
N ARG A 155 4.42 27.87 0.84
CA ARG A 155 5.75 28.22 1.39
C ARG A 155 5.77 28.60 2.88
N ASN A 156 4.62 28.72 3.52
CA ASN A 156 4.48 28.89 4.96
C ASN A 156 4.68 27.58 5.74
N ILE A 157 4.81 26.47 5.07
CA ILE A 157 5.12 25.15 5.61
C ILE A 157 6.55 24.78 5.21
N ASN A 158 7.27 24.15 6.11
CA ASN A 158 8.56 23.54 5.84
C ASN A 158 8.33 22.10 5.37
N TRP A 159 8.52 21.84 4.09
CA TRP A 159 8.27 20.54 3.47
C TRP A 159 9.52 19.67 3.48
N ILE A 160 9.34 18.43 3.85
CA ILE A 160 10.40 17.43 3.97
C ILE A 160 9.95 16.21 3.18
N ILE A 161 10.81 15.72 2.31
CA ILE A 161 10.55 14.51 1.54
C ILE A 161 11.48 13.42 2.03
N LYS A 162 10.94 12.27 2.39
CA LYS A 162 11.72 11.11 2.79
C LYS A 162 11.40 9.94 1.86
N SER A 163 12.30 9.67 0.94
CA SER A 163 12.20 8.54 0.01
C SER A 163 12.11 7.19 0.72
N HIS A 164 11.40 6.25 0.11
CA HIS A 164 11.27 4.90 0.64
C HIS A 164 12.63 4.17 0.60
N PRO A 165 13.02 3.45 1.66
CA PRO A 165 14.34 2.78 1.70
C PRO A 165 14.60 1.81 0.55
N SER A 166 13.56 1.15 0.04
CA SER A 166 13.69 0.21 -1.08
C SER A 166 14.08 0.88 -2.39
N ASN A 167 13.93 2.20 -2.53
CA ASN A 167 14.37 2.94 -3.71
C ASN A 167 15.89 2.86 -3.88
N GLN A 168 16.63 2.63 -2.79
CA GLN A 168 18.09 2.52 -2.81
C GLN A 168 18.61 1.13 -3.20
N THR A 169 17.76 0.11 -3.18
CA THR A 169 18.16 -1.30 -3.33
C THR A 169 17.83 -1.91 -4.68
N LYS A 170 17.23 -1.16 -5.60
CA LYS A 170 16.75 -1.68 -6.88
C LYS A 170 17.79 -1.73 -7.99
N ASN A 171 17.45 -2.57 -8.99
CA ASN A 171 18.19 -2.72 -10.24
C ASN A 171 18.34 -1.38 -10.99
N TYR A 172 19.40 -1.26 -11.75
CA TYR A 172 19.79 -0.05 -12.47
C TYR A 172 18.68 0.61 -13.32
N GLN A 173 17.81 -0.19 -13.95
CA GLN A 173 16.69 0.32 -14.77
C GLN A 173 15.60 1.03 -13.94
N ASP A 174 15.37 0.56 -12.73
CA ASP A 174 14.40 1.18 -11.83
C ASP A 174 14.96 2.47 -11.22
N LYS A 175 16.27 2.53 -10.97
CA LYS A 175 16.96 3.74 -10.49
C LYS A 175 16.91 4.88 -11.50
N ILE A 176 16.96 4.59 -12.80
CA ILE A 176 16.85 5.63 -13.84
C ILE A 176 15.48 6.29 -13.79
N LYS A 177 14.41 5.51 -13.65
CA LYS A 177 13.04 6.07 -13.57
C LYS A 177 12.83 6.94 -12.34
N GLU A 178 13.46 6.62 -11.22
CA GLU A 178 13.41 7.43 -10.00
C GLU A 178 14.23 8.70 -10.14
N GLN A 179 15.40 8.63 -10.77
CA GLN A 179 16.26 9.79 -11.02
C GLN A 179 15.64 10.80 -11.99
N GLU A 180 14.69 10.40 -12.84
CA GLU A 180 13.93 11.31 -13.70
C GLU A 180 12.90 12.15 -12.90
N ILE A 181 12.53 11.71 -11.71
CA ILE A 181 11.53 12.39 -10.87
C ILE A 181 12.20 13.21 -9.75
N GLU A 182 13.28 12.70 -9.16
CA GLU A 182 13.98 13.37 -8.05
C GLU A 182 14.72 14.69 -8.44
N PRO A 183 15.33 14.84 -9.63
CA PRO A 183 15.99 16.09 -10.01
C PRO A 183 15.06 17.31 -10.11
N GLU A 184 13.77 17.09 -10.26
CA GLU A 184 12.78 18.19 -10.23
C GLU A 184 12.59 18.77 -8.82
N LEU A 185 13.22 18.17 -7.79
CA LEU A 185 13.06 18.52 -6.37
C LEU A 185 14.22 19.32 -5.77
N GLU A 186 15.36 19.39 -6.46
CA GLU A 186 16.56 20.03 -5.94
C GLU A 186 16.63 21.55 -6.24
N HIS A 187 15.56 22.14 -6.75
CA HIS A 187 15.43 23.58 -7.03
C HIS A 187 14.26 24.19 -6.20
#